data_3c749c797ff3f2c953592780de072e1c
#
_entry.id   3c749c797ff3f2c953592780de072e1c
#
_cell.length_a   1.000
_cell.length_b   1.000
_cell.length_c   1.000
_cell.angle_alpha   90.00
_cell.angle_beta   90.00
_cell.angle_gamma   90.00
#
_symmetry.space_group_name_H-M   'P 1'
#
loop_
_entity.id
_entity.type
_entity.pdbx_description
1 polymer ?
#
loop_
_entity_poly.entity_id
_entity_poly.type
_entity_poly.pdbx_seq_one_letter_code
_entity_poly.pdbx_strand_id
1 'polypeptide(L)'
;FTMCGSSAVDTAIKTAIAYFKAKGEGHRHHIVGRERGYHGMNIGGISVGGMVANRKTFSSILMPNTHHLRHTHLAENTFVKGEPETGAYLADDLERIAGHIGGENIAACIVEPVAGSTGTLVPPKGYLQKLRTICDKHGILLIFDEVITGWGRMGEAFGSQAFGVTPDILTMAKAVTNGVVPLGAVASREHIYDTMVDAAPNGAIEFFHGYTYSG
;
A
#
# COMPACT_ATOMS: atom_id res chain seq x y z
N PHE A 1 -7.71 7.30 -12.34
CA PHE A 1 -7.21 6.22 -13.22
C PHE A 1 -5.73 6.44 -13.52
N THR A 2 -5.01 5.36 -13.88
CA THR A 2 -3.59 5.37 -14.22
C THR A 2 -3.32 4.39 -15.36
N MET A 3 -2.10 4.39 -15.90
CA MET A 3 -1.74 3.51 -17.03
C MET A 3 -1.45 2.06 -16.63
N CYS A 4 -1.13 1.80 -15.37
CA CYS A 4 -0.77 0.46 -14.88
C CYS A 4 -0.69 0.43 -13.35
N GLY A 5 -0.46 -0.75 -12.77
CA GLY A 5 -0.29 -0.93 -11.33
C GLY A 5 0.88 -0.15 -10.73
N SER A 6 2.01 -0.04 -11.44
CA SER A 6 3.16 0.74 -10.96
C SER A 6 2.80 2.22 -10.80
N SER A 7 2.09 2.78 -11.79
CA SER A 7 1.60 4.17 -11.71
C SER A 7 0.52 4.33 -10.64
N ALA A 8 -0.32 3.31 -10.42
CA ALA A 8 -1.31 3.33 -9.35
C ALA A 8 -0.64 3.39 -7.97
N VAL A 9 0.39 2.59 -7.73
CA VAL A 9 1.14 2.62 -6.46
C VAL A 9 1.82 3.97 -6.24
N ASP A 10 2.54 4.51 -7.23
CA ASP A 10 3.15 5.83 -7.10
C ASP A 10 2.11 6.93 -6.83
N THR A 11 0.93 6.82 -7.44
CA THR A 11 -0.19 7.72 -7.18
C THR A 11 -0.69 7.59 -5.75
N ALA A 12 -0.88 6.38 -5.24
CA ALA A 12 -1.32 6.15 -3.87
C ALA A 12 -0.34 6.74 -2.85
N ILE A 13 0.96 6.55 -3.05
CA ILE A 13 2.01 7.14 -2.21
C ILE A 13 1.95 8.67 -2.24
N LYS A 14 1.86 9.26 -3.45
CA LYS A 14 1.75 10.71 -3.61
C LYS A 14 0.48 11.26 -2.97
N THR A 15 -0.65 10.57 -3.11
CA THR A 15 -1.91 10.93 -2.47
C THR A 15 -1.79 10.96 -0.95
N ALA A 16 -1.16 9.94 -0.35
CA ALA A 16 -0.95 9.89 1.10
C ALA A 16 -0.11 11.07 1.60
N ILE A 17 0.98 11.40 0.91
CA ILE A 17 1.84 12.54 1.26
C ILE A 17 1.09 13.88 1.07
N ALA A 18 0.36 14.03 -0.04
CA ALA A 18 -0.41 15.25 -0.33
C ALA A 18 -1.53 15.47 0.69
N TYR A 19 -2.21 14.41 1.11
CA TYR A 19 -3.24 14.44 2.14
C TYR A 19 -2.69 15.02 3.45
N PHE A 20 -1.57 14.51 3.95
CA PHE A 20 -0.98 15.02 5.18
C PHE A 20 -0.45 16.45 5.02
N LYS A 21 0.07 16.80 3.85
CA LYS A 21 0.46 18.19 3.57
C LYS A 21 -0.75 19.13 3.61
N ALA A 22 -1.88 18.73 3.02
CA ALA A 22 -3.13 19.48 3.06
C ALA A 22 -3.65 19.69 4.50
N LYS A 23 -3.47 18.69 5.36
CA LYS A 23 -3.77 18.78 6.80
C LYS A 23 -2.81 19.65 7.61
N GLY A 24 -1.73 20.16 7.03
CA GLY A 24 -0.66 20.83 7.78
C GLY A 24 0.32 19.89 8.48
N GLU A 25 0.23 18.59 8.23
CA GLU A 25 1.09 17.54 8.79
C GLU A 25 2.19 17.10 7.78
N GLY A 26 2.79 18.03 7.05
CA GLY A 26 3.77 17.75 5.99
C GLY A 26 5.07 17.05 6.45
N HIS A 27 5.25 16.88 7.76
CA HIS A 27 6.32 16.07 8.35
C HIS A 27 6.07 14.57 8.19
N ARG A 28 4.83 14.13 7.95
CA ARG A 28 4.50 12.74 7.64
C ARG A 28 4.91 12.37 6.23
N HIS A 29 6.07 11.77 6.06
CA HIS A 29 6.61 11.40 4.74
C HIS A 29 7.32 10.04 4.72
N HIS A 30 7.39 9.35 5.86
CA HIS A 30 7.88 7.98 5.90
C HIS A 30 6.81 7.01 5.38
N ILE A 31 7.24 6.05 4.56
CA ILE A 31 6.36 5.00 4.03
C ILE A 31 6.88 3.64 4.50
N VAL A 32 5.98 2.80 4.98
CA VAL A 32 6.31 1.45 5.42
C VAL A 32 5.75 0.44 4.41
N GLY A 33 6.61 -0.38 3.85
CA GLY A 33 6.24 -1.54 3.03
C GLY A 33 6.48 -2.85 3.78
N ARG A 34 6.53 -3.95 3.04
CA ARG A 34 6.78 -5.28 3.60
C ARG A 34 7.85 -6.02 2.80
N GLU A 35 8.76 -6.71 3.47
CA GLU A 35 9.68 -7.65 2.83
C GLU A 35 8.91 -8.63 1.95
N ARG A 36 9.47 -9.00 0.80
CA ARG A 36 8.83 -9.82 -0.24
C ARG A 36 7.57 -9.20 -0.85
N GLY A 37 7.22 -7.94 -0.54
CA GLY A 37 6.16 -7.21 -1.24
C GLY A 37 6.61 -6.80 -2.64
N TYR A 38 5.66 -6.78 -3.60
CA TYR A 38 5.89 -6.27 -4.94
C TYR A 38 4.84 -5.21 -5.28
N HIS A 39 5.31 -4.00 -5.55
CA HIS A 39 4.46 -2.84 -5.79
C HIS A 39 4.76 -2.13 -7.12
N GLY A 40 5.23 -2.89 -8.10
CA GLY A 40 5.60 -2.36 -9.41
C GLY A 40 7.07 -1.95 -9.51
N MET A 41 7.44 -1.39 -10.67
CA MET A 41 8.83 -1.10 -11.02
C MET A 41 9.15 0.40 -11.14
N ASN A 42 8.19 1.28 -10.86
CA ASN A 42 8.50 2.70 -10.69
C ASN A 42 9.27 2.92 -9.38
N ILE A 43 9.91 4.08 -9.23
CA ILE A 43 10.80 4.37 -8.09
C ILE A 43 10.08 4.24 -6.75
N GLY A 44 8.85 4.74 -6.63
CA GLY A 44 8.03 4.57 -5.43
C GLY A 44 7.77 3.08 -5.14
N GLY A 45 7.29 2.35 -6.14
CA GLY A 45 6.98 0.93 -6.01
C GLY A 45 8.16 0.06 -5.61
N ILE A 46 9.35 0.23 -6.22
CA ILE A 46 10.55 -0.53 -5.84
C ILE A 46 11.10 -0.11 -4.48
N SER A 47 10.87 1.15 -4.07
CA SER A 47 11.33 1.65 -2.77
C SER A 47 10.55 1.03 -1.61
N VAL A 48 9.22 0.97 -1.72
CA VAL A 48 8.36 0.33 -0.71
C VAL A 48 8.29 -1.18 -0.88
N GLY A 49 8.63 -1.70 -2.06
CA GLY A 49 8.71 -3.13 -2.33
C GLY A 49 9.83 -3.80 -1.55
N GLY A 50 9.68 -5.10 -1.29
CA GLY A 50 10.61 -5.91 -0.51
C GLY A 50 11.30 -7.02 -1.31
N MET A 51 11.25 -6.98 -2.65
CA MET A 51 11.96 -7.96 -3.48
C MET A 51 13.47 -7.67 -3.47
N VAL A 52 14.25 -8.60 -2.92
CA VAL A 52 15.69 -8.45 -2.69
C VAL A 52 16.45 -8.10 -3.97
N ALA A 53 16.15 -8.76 -5.08
CA ALA A 53 16.83 -8.51 -6.36
C ALA A 53 16.64 -7.06 -6.83
N ASN A 54 15.40 -6.55 -6.81
CA ASN A 54 15.09 -5.18 -7.21
C ASN A 54 15.78 -4.16 -6.29
N ARG A 55 15.72 -4.39 -4.98
CA ARG A 55 16.34 -3.49 -4.00
C ARG A 55 17.87 -3.43 -4.15
N LYS A 56 18.52 -4.56 -4.41
CA LYS A 56 19.98 -4.59 -4.64
C LYS A 56 20.37 -3.90 -5.94
N THR A 57 19.64 -4.17 -7.01
CA THR A 57 19.96 -3.61 -8.34
C THR A 57 19.76 -2.10 -8.39
N PHE A 58 18.70 -1.60 -7.77
CA PHE A 58 18.31 -0.18 -7.85
C PHE A 58 18.56 0.59 -6.54
N SER A 59 19.46 0.10 -5.69
CA SER A 59 19.68 0.67 -4.35
C SER A 59 20.02 2.17 -4.34
N SER A 60 20.69 2.66 -5.37
CA SER A 60 21.13 4.06 -5.47
C SER A 60 19.99 5.06 -5.74
N ILE A 61 18.83 4.60 -6.18
CA ILE A 61 17.70 5.47 -6.54
C ILE A 61 16.46 5.26 -5.65
N LEU A 62 16.56 4.44 -4.62
CA LEU A 62 15.45 4.19 -3.70
C LEU A 62 15.13 5.45 -2.87
N MET A 63 13.86 5.65 -2.59
CA MET A 63 13.41 6.73 -1.71
C MET A 63 14.01 6.55 -0.30
N PRO A 64 14.53 7.63 0.33
CA PRO A 64 15.27 7.51 1.59
C PRO A 64 14.41 7.12 2.79
N ASN A 65 13.14 7.55 2.83
CA ASN A 65 12.28 7.40 4.01
C ASN A 65 11.35 6.18 3.87
N THR A 66 11.91 5.03 3.49
CA THR A 66 11.16 3.77 3.36
C THR A 66 11.64 2.74 4.39
N HIS A 67 10.69 2.10 5.05
CA HIS A 67 10.90 1.06 6.05
C HIS A 67 10.17 -0.21 5.63
N HIS A 68 10.54 -1.35 6.22
CA HIS A 68 9.93 -2.63 5.86
C HIS A 68 9.56 -3.43 7.10
N LEU A 69 8.33 -3.93 7.11
CA LEU A 69 7.89 -5.01 7.99
C LEU A 69 8.57 -6.30 7.55
N ARG A 70 8.77 -7.25 8.45
CA ARG A 70 9.15 -8.60 8.07
C ARG A 70 8.06 -9.24 7.20
N HIS A 71 8.47 -10.15 6.32
CA HIS A 71 7.52 -10.95 5.54
C HIS A 71 6.74 -11.91 6.44
N THR A 72 5.56 -12.33 5.98
CA THR A 72 4.67 -13.23 6.74
C THR A 72 4.89 -14.71 6.46
N HIS A 73 5.86 -15.07 5.61
CA HIS A 73 6.17 -16.46 5.29
C HIS A 73 7.08 -17.06 6.36
N LEU A 74 6.48 -17.74 7.32
CA LEU A 74 7.18 -18.52 8.35
C LEU A 74 7.39 -19.97 7.88
N ALA A 75 8.49 -20.61 8.30
CA ALA A 75 8.79 -22.00 7.93
C ALA A 75 7.67 -22.96 8.37
N GLU A 76 7.12 -22.74 9.56
CA GLU A 76 6.00 -23.51 10.11
C GLU A 76 4.70 -23.38 9.32
N ASN A 77 4.53 -22.28 8.57
CA ASN A 77 3.36 -22.02 7.75
C ASN A 77 3.52 -22.52 6.30
N THR A 78 4.65 -23.13 5.97
CA THR A 78 4.89 -23.67 4.63
C THR A 78 3.88 -24.78 4.33
N PHE A 79 3.20 -24.67 3.20
CA PHE A 79 2.16 -25.60 2.74
C PHE A 79 0.85 -25.59 3.56
N VAL A 80 0.66 -24.63 4.49
CA VAL A 80 -0.64 -24.44 5.13
C VAL A 80 -1.66 -23.97 4.08
N LYS A 81 -2.82 -24.62 4.06
CA LYS A 81 -3.92 -24.24 3.18
C LYS A 81 -4.74 -23.11 3.82
N GLY A 82 -4.92 -22.02 3.08
CA GLY A 82 -5.65 -20.85 3.59
C GLY A 82 -4.80 -19.95 4.49
N GLU A 83 -5.44 -19.26 5.43
CA GLU A 83 -4.76 -18.39 6.38
C GLU A 83 -4.05 -19.20 7.47
N PRO A 84 -2.71 -19.05 7.62
CA PRO A 84 -2.02 -19.66 8.76
C PRO A 84 -2.52 -19.15 10.11
N GLU A 85 -2.62 -20.01 11.10
CA GLU A 85 -3.06 -19.64 12.45
C GLU A 85 -2.01 -18.82 13.22
N THR A 86 -0.72 -19.00 12.92
CA THR A 86 0.38 -18.32 13.60
C THR A 86 1.00 -17.23 12.74
N GLY A 87 1.40 -16.11 13.37
CA GLY A 87 2.14 -15.05 12.69
C GLY A 87 1.48 -13.67 12.72
N ALA A 88 0.30 -13.49 13.30
CA ALA A 88 -0.33 -12.18 13.45
C ALA A 88 0.57 -11.17 14.19
N TYR A 89 1.43 -11.65 15.10
CA TYR A 89 2.39 -10.82 15.84
C TYR A 89 3.42 -10.12 14.93
N LEU A 90 3.62 -10.58 13.70
CA LEU A 90 4.51 -9.91 12.74
C LEU A 90 4.02 -8.49 12.38
N ALA A 91 2.73 -8.20 12.57
CA ALA A 91 2.20 -6.84 12.43
C ALA A 91 2.77 -5.87 13.47
N ASP A 92 3.27 -6.36 14.61
CA ASP A 92 3.91 -5.53 15.65
C ASP A 92 5.21 -4.86 15.17
N ASP A 93 5.75 -5.29 14.04
CA ASP A 93 6.85 -4.57 13.41
C ASP A 93 6.46 -3.12 13.07
N LEU A 94 5.21 -2.86 12.71
CA LEU A 94 4.75 -1.49 12.47
C LEU A 94 4.76 -0.66 13.77
N GLU A 95 4.33 -1.24 14.90
CA GLU A 95 4.41 -0.59 16.21
C GLU A 95 5.86 -0.29 16.60
N ARG A 96 6.76 -1.26 16.37
CA ARG A 96 8.20 -1.08 16.62
C ARG A 96 8.80 0.03 15.77
N ILE A 97 8.46 0.09 14.48
CA ILE A 97 8.93 1.16 13.59
C ILE A 97 8.37 2.51 14.06
N ALA A 98 7.08 2.58 14.35
CA ALA A 98 6.43 3.79 14.86
C ALA A 98 7.06 4.28 16.18
N GLY A 99 7.39 3.36 17.08
CA GLY A 99 8.08 3.70 18.32
C GLY A 99 9.52 4.19 18.13
N HIS A 100 10.17 3.79 17.03
CA HIS A 100 11.56 4.17 16.76
C HIS A 100 11.70 5.53 16.04
N ILE A 101 10.81 5.80 15.07
CA ILE A 101 10.89 7.01 14.22
C ILE A 101 9.82 8.06 14.52
N GLY A 102 8.90 7.77 15.44
CA GLY A 102 7.68 8.55 15.67
C GLY A 102 6.56 8.14 14.70
N GLY A 103 5.46 7.62 15.22
CA GLY A 103 4.30 7.23 14.39
C GLY A 103 3.71 8.41 13.63
N GLU A 104 3.82 9.61 14.19
CA GLU A 104 3.42 10.88 13.58
C GLU A 104 4.26 11.28 12.35
N ASN A 105 5.39 10.64 12.11
CA ASN A 105 6.21 10.88 10.91
C ASN A 105 5.87 9.92 9.76
N ILE A 106 5.04 8.90 10.02
CA ILE A 106 4.66 7.90 9.01
C ILE A 106 3.38 8.36 8.30
N ALA A 107 3.46 8.49 6.98
CA ALA A 107 2.30 8.80 6.15
C ALA A 107 1.46 7.55 5.85
N ALA A 108 2.10 6.46 5.43
CA ALA A 108 1.36 5.27 5.04
C ALA A 108 2.11 3.96 5.27
N CYS A 109 1.33 2.90 5.46
CA CYS A 109 1.78 1.52 5.38
C CYS A 109 1.12 0.86 4.16
N ILE A 110 1.92 0.30 3.24
CA ILE A 110 1.43 -0.36 2.03
C ILE A 110 1.74 -1.84 2.07
N VAL A 111 0.72 -2.67 1.84
CA VAL A 111 0.86 -4.13 1.74
C VAL A 111 -0.09 -4.71 0.69
N GLU A 112 0.32 -5.80 0.05
CA GLU A 112 -0.61 -6.68 -0.67
C GLU A 112 -1.41 -7.48 0.38
N PRO A 113 -2.76 -7.60 0.28
CA PRO A 113 -3.51 -8.52 1.15
C PRO A 113 -2.95 -9.94 1.10
N VAL A 114 -2.65 -10.44 -0.09
CA VAL A 114 -1.86 -11.66 -0.34
C VAL A 114 -0.67 -11.27 -1.19
N ALA A 115 0.54 -11.55 -0.75
CA ALA A 115 1.74 -11.26 -1.53
C ALA A 115 1.81 -12.21 -2.73
N GLY A 116 1.41 -11.71 -3.91
CA GLY A 116 1.22 -12.54 -5.09
C GLY A 116 2.52 -12.94 -5.76
N SER A 117 3.33 -11.95 -6.19
CA SER A 117 4.51 -12.14 -7.04
C SER A 117 5.64 -12.94 -6.38
N THR A 118 5.68 -13.02 -5.07
CA THR A 118 6.74 -13.69 -4.30
C THR A 118 6.36 -15.06 -3.79
N GLY A 119 5.26 -15.63 -4.26
CA GLY A 119 4.88 -17.02 -3.99
C GLY A 119 3.49 -17.23 -3.42
N THR A 120 2.58 -16.25 -3.61
CA THR A 120 1.20 -16.33 -3.10
C THR A 120 1.19 -16.54 -1.58
N LEU A 121 1.85 -15.62 -0.89
CA LEU A 121 1.99 -15.69 0.56
C LEU A 121 0.71 -15.14 1.22
N VAL A 122 -0.15 -16.06 1.68
CA VAL A 122 -1.37 -15.73 2.40
C VAL A 122 -1.00 -15.18 3.79
N PRO A 123 -1.57 -14.05 4.23
CA PRO A 123 -1.26 -13.50 5.54
C PRO A 123 -1.79 -14.42 6.65
N PRO A 124 -1.12 -14.46 7.81
CA PRO A 124 -1.66 -15.15 8.98
C PRO A 124 -2.98 -14.51 9.44
N LYS A 125 -3.84 -15.34 10.00
CA LYS A 125 -5.12 -14.92 10.55
C LYS A 125 -4.95 -13.78 11.57
N GLY A 126 -5.69 -12.69 11.37
CA GLY A 126 -5.59 -11.51 12.23
C GLY A 126 -4.45 -10.54 11.92
N TYR A 127 -3.53 -10.88 11.00
CA TYR A 127 -2.40 -10.01 10.66
C TYR A 127 -2.85 -8.66 10.05
N LEU A 128 -3.74 -8.69 9.07
CA LEU A 128 -4.22 -7.47 8.41
C LEU A 128 -5.08 -6.62 9.35
N GLN A 129 -5.92 -7.26 10.19
CA GLN A 129 -6.73 -6.58 11.20
C GLN A 129 -5.84 -5.86 12.22
N LYS A 130 -4.75 -6.50 12.63
CA LYS A 130 -3.77 -5.90 13.55
C LYS A 130 -3.03 -4.74 12.92
N LEU A 131 -2.63 -4.85 11.63
CA LEU A 131 -2.06 -3.71 10.90
C LEU A 131 -3.03 -2.53 10.87
N ARG A 132 -4.33 -2.77 10.60
CA ARG A 132 -5.35 -1.71 10.61
C ARG A 132 -5.42 -1.02 11.98
N THR A 133 -5.47 -1.82 13.06
CA THR A 133 -5.51 -1.29 14.44
C THR A 133 -4.29 -0.42 14.75
N ILE A 134 -3.09 -0.84 14.33
CA ILE A 134 -1.87 -0.04 14.56
C ILE A 134 -1.87 1.23 13.71
N CYS A 135 -2.31 1.14 12.44
CA CYS A 135 -2.46 2.29 11.58
C CYS A 135 -3.43 3.33 12.19
N ASP A 136 -4.59 2.88 12.68
CA ASP A 136 -5.58 3.75 13.32
C ASP A 136 -5.01 4.44 14.58
N LYS A 137 -4.29 3.69 15.41
CA LYS A 137 -3.65 4.20 16.63
C LYS A 137 -2.69 5.36 16.35
N HIS A 138 -1.91 5.27 15.28
CA HIS A 138 -0.88 6.26 14.94
C HIS A 138 -1.31 7.27 13.86
N GLY A 139 -2.54 7.15 13.34
CA GLY A 139 -3.02 7.99 12.24
C GLY A 139 -2.30 7.75 10.92
N ILE A 140 -1.80 6.52 10.70
CA ILE A 140 -1.09 6.09 9.49
C ILE A 140 -2.13 5.64 8.46
N LEU A 141 -2.03 6.07 7.21
CA LEU A 141 -2.90 5.56 6.15
C LEU A 141 -2.53 4.12 5.78
N LEU A 142 -3.50 3.22 5.76
CA LEU A 142 -3.31 1.86 5.27
C LEU A 142 -3.63 1.80 3.78
N ILE A 143 -2.66 1.38 2.98
CA ILE A 143 -2.82 1.17 1.54
C ILE A 143 -2.83 -0.32 1.25
N PHE A 144 -3.90 -0.82 0.63
CA PHE A 144 -3.91 -2.18 0.09
C PHE A 144 -3.57 -2.13 -1.40
N ASP A 145 -2.51 -2.83 -1.76
CA ASP A 145 -2.19 -3.11 -3.16
C ASP A 145 -3.01 -4.33 -3.61
N GLU A 146 -4.12 -4.06 -4.26
CA GLU A 146 -5.06 -5.06 -4.77
C GLU A 146 -4.91 -5.31 -6.27
N VAL A 147 -3.74 -5.00 -6.82
CA VAL A 147 -3.44 -5.23 -8.24
C VAL A 147 -3.59 -6.70 -8.62
N ILE A 148 -3.33 -7.62 -7.69
CA ILE A 148 -3.56 -9.07 -7.90
C ILE A 148 -4.83 -9.53 -7.20
N THR A 149 -5.09 -9.12 -5.97
CA THR A 149 -6.17 -9.65 -5.13
C THR A 149 -7.56 -9.13 -5.49
N GLY A 150 -7.64 -7.98 -6.15
CA GLY A 150 -8.91 -7.38 -6.55
C GLY A 150 -9.59 -8.08 -7.72
N TRP A 151 -10.84 -7.68 -7.95
CA TRP A 151 -11.68 -8.08 -9.08
C TRP A 151 -11.97 -9.58 -9.13
N GLY A 152 -12.38 -10.13 -7.97
CA GLY A 152 -12.88 -11.51 -7.88
C GLY A 152 -11.81 -12.57 -7.58
N ARG A 153 -10.52 -12.21 -7.51
CA ARG A 153 -9.42 -13.17 -7.30
C ARG A 153 -9.55 -13.96 -6.01
N MET A 154 -10.11 -13.36 -4.98
CA MET A 154 -10.23 -13.92 -3.64
C MET A 154 -11.64 -14.50 -3.35
N GLY A 155 -12.54 -14.56 -4.35
CA GLY A 155 -13.92 -14.97 -4.16
C GLY A 155 -14.87 -13.81 -3.78
N GLU A 156 -14.33 -12.68 -3.37
CA GLU A 156 -15.00 -11.40 -3.16
C GLU A 156 -14.54 -10.40 -4.21
N ALA A 157 -15.20 -9.24 -4.34
CA ALA A 157 -14.79 -8.23 -5.30
C ALA A 157 -13.36 -7.76 -5.04
N PHE A 158 -12.97 -7.64 -3.76
CA PHE A 158 -11.62 -7.23 -3.34
C PHE A 158 -11.12 -8.07 -2.17
N GLY A 159 -9.80 -8.18 -2.03
CA GLY A 159 -9.16 -8.82 -0.89
C GLY A 159 -9.49 -8.13 0.43
N SER A 160 -9.68 -6.81 0.43
CA SER A 160 -10.17 -6.05 1.60
C SER A 160 -11.49 -6.61 2.14
N GLN A 161 -12.41 -7.01 1.26
CA GLN A 161 -13.68 -7.64 1.65
C GLN A 161 -13.44 -9.08 2.14
N ALA A 162 -12.63 -9.85 1.43
CA ALA A 162 -12.33 -11.24 1.79
C ALA A 162 -11.70 -11.35 3.19
N PHE A 163 -10.88 -10.38 3.59
CA PHE A 163 -10.25 -10.34 4.92
C PHE A 163 -10.97 -9.45 5.93
N GLY A 164 -12.06 -8.79 5.56
CA GLY A 164 -12.84 -7.93 6.46
C GLY A 164 -12.05 -6.70 6.98
N VAL A 165 -11.13 -6.16 6.17
CA VAL A 165 -10.31 -5.00 6.54
C VAL A 165 -10.46 -3.91 5.49
N THR A 166 -10.89 -2.73 5.89
CA THR A 166 -11.03 -1.59 4.97
C THR A 166 -9.77 -0.72 5.00
N PRO A 167 -9.02 -0.61 3.88
CA PRO A 167 -7.90 0.31 3.77
C PRO A 167 -8.37 1.76 3.59
N ASP A 168 -7.45 2.70 3.70
CA ASP A 168 -7.72 4.11 3.39
C ASP A 168 -7.55 4.41 1.89
N ILE A 169 -6.61 3.69 1.26
CA ILE A 169 -6.34 3.79 -0.17
C ILE A 169 -6.21 2.37 -0.74
N LEU A 170 -6.67 2.18 -1.95
CA LEU A 170 -6.67 0.91 -2.66
C LEU A 170 -6.10 1.10 -4.05
N THR A 171 -5.11 0.29 -4.45
CA THR A 171 -4.56 0.31 -5.81
C THR A 171 -5.04 -0.90 -6.62
N MET A 172 -5.30 -0.68 -7.89
CA MET A 172 -5.89 -1.68 -8.79
C MET A 172 -5.20 -1.67 -10.14
N ALA A 173 -5.15 -2.81 -10.79
CA ALA A 173 -4.76 -2.98 -12.19
C ALA A 173 -5.17 -4.38 -12.68
N LYS A 174 -4.48 -4.93 -13.65
CA LYS A 174 -4.68 -6.30 -14.19
C LYS A 174 -6.15 -6.63 -14.49
N ALA A 175 -6.85 -7.23 -13.53
CA ALA A 175 -8.23 -7.67 -13.72
C ALA A 175 -9.24 -6.53 -13.88
N VAL A 176 -8.88 -5.28 -13.57
CA VAL A 176 -9.74 -4.10 -13.84
C VAL A 176 -10.18 -4.02 -15.31
N THR A 177 -9.37 -4.54 -16.23
CA THR A 177 -9.68 -4.64 -17.66
C THR A 177 -9.48 -6.04 -18.23
N ASN A 178 -9.13 -7.03 -17.42
CA ASN A 178 -8.67 -8.36 -17.86
C ASN A 178 -7.50 -8.31 -18.87
N GLY A 179 -6.70 -7.25 -18.83
CA GLY A 179 -5.54 -7.09 -19.73
C GLY A 179 -5.89 -6.65 -21.16
N VAL A 180 -7.15 -6.30 -21.42
CA VAL A 180 -7.58 -5.84 -22.77
C VAL A 180 -6.94 -4.50 -23.11
N VAL A 181 -6.85 -3.61 -22.13
CA VAL A 181 -6.15 -2.32 -22.27
C VAL A 181 -5.27 -2.06 -21.05
N PRO A 182 -4.15 -1.35 -21.20
CA PRO A 182 -3.36 -0.88 -20.06
C PRO A 182 -4.18 0.09 -19.20
N LEU A 183 -4.51 -0.32 -17.97
CA LEU A 183 -5.23 0.51 -17.03
C LEU A 183 -4.88 0.12 -15.60
N GLY A 184 -4.78 1.12 -14.75
CA GLY A 184 -4.77 0.99 -13.30
C GLY A 184 -5.72 2.01 -12.70
N ALA A 185 -5.96 1.88 -11.41
CA ALA A 185 -6.77 2.84 -10.67
C ALA A 185 -6.32 2.93 -9.22
N VAL A 186 -6.64 4.05 -8.61
CA VAL A 186 -6.54 4.29 -7.17
C VAL A 186 -7.90 4.72 -6.67
N ALA A 187 -8.35 4.11 -5.60
CA ALA A 187 -9.53 4.55 -4.85
C ALA A 187 -9.07 4.99 -3.47
N SER A 188 -9.59 6.10 -2.97
CA SER A 188 -9.35 6.59 -1.61
C SER A 188 -10.67 6.76 -0.88
N ARG A 189 -10.61 6.74 0.46
CA ARG A 189 -11.75 7.11 1.29
C ARG A 189 -12.13 8.58 1.07
N GLU A 190 -13.41 8.88 1.22
CA GLU A 190 -14.01 10.20 1.02
C GLU A 190 -13.28 11.30 1.81
N HIS A 191 -12.96 11.06 3.07
CA HIS A 191 -12.27 12.05 3.92
C HIS A 191 -10.90 12.48 3.38
N ILE A 192 -10.21 11.64 2.60
CA ILE A 192 -8.95 12.01 1.93
C ILE A 192 -9.24 12.98 0.79
N TYR A 193 -10.27 12.68 0.00
CA TYR A 193 -10.72 13.55 -1.09
C TYR A 193 -11.17 14.91 -0.54
N ASP A 194 -12.06 14.92 0.44
CA ASP A 194 -12.61 16.14 1.03
C ASP A 194 -11.52 17.04 1.61
N THR A 195 -10.57 16.44 2.36
CA THR A 195 -9.43 17.20 2.91
C THR A 195 -8.62 17.89 1.82
N MET A 196 -8.41 17.24 0.67
CA MET A 196 -7.63 17.81 -0.42
C MET A 196 -8.41 18.88 -1.18
N VAL A 197 -9.72 18.70 -1.34
CA VAL A 197 -10.61 19.69 -1.97
C VAL A 197 -10.74 20.93 -1.08
N ASP A 198 -10.96 20.75 0.22
CA ASP A 198 -11.13 21.84 1.17
C ASP A 198 -9.85 22.68 1.34
N ALA A 199 -8.69 22.07 1.17
CA ALA A 199 -7.41 22.78 1.22
C ALA A 199 -7.10 23.57 -0.06
N ALA A 200 -7.87 23.35 -1.15
CA ALA A 200 -7.62 24.03 -2.42
C ALA A 200 -8.00 25.52 -2.34
N PRO A 201 -7.15 26.44 -2.81
CA PRO A 201 -7.54 27.82 -3.05
C PRO A 201 -8.71 27.90 -4.04
N ASN A 202 -9.59 28.86 -3.90
CA ASN A 202 -10.73 29.07 -4.80
C ASN A 202 -10.29 29.06 -6.26
N GLY A 203 -10.84 28.13 -7.06
CA GLY A 203 -10.54 27.98 -8.48
C GLY A 203 -9.21 27.33 -8.83
N ALA A 204 -8.51 26.75 -7.85
CA ALA A 204 -7.28 26.00 -8.06
C ALA A 204 -7.48 24.51 -7.83
N ILE A 205 -6.58 23.71 -8.41
CA ILE A 205 -6.48 22.27 -8.13
C ILE A 205 -5.38 22.08 -7.07
N GLU A 206 -5.75 21.66 -5.87
CA GLU A 206 -4.79 21.45 -4.78
C GLU A 206 -3.88 20.27 -5.02
N PHE A 207 -4.43 19.20 -5.55
CA PHE A 207 -3.65 18.03 -5.93
C PHE A 207 -3.75 17.77 -7.41
N PHE A 208 -2.65 18.00 -8.12
CA PHE A 208 -2.52 17.70 -9.54
C PHE A 208 -1.63 16.48 -9.74
N HIS A 209 -2.21 15.43 -10.31
CA HIS A 209 -1.50 14.18 -10.50
C HIS A 209 -0.55 14.20 -11.70
N GLY A 210 -0.87 14.98 -12.70
CA GLY A 210 0.03 15.23 -13.84
C GLY A 210 0.11 14.13 -14.89
N TYR A 211 -0.68 13.06 -14.78
CA TYR A 211 -0.72 12.06 -15.85
C TYR A 211 -1.65 12.50 -16.98
N THR A 212 -1.09 12.53 -18.16
CA THR A 212 -1.87 12.68 -19.39
C THR A 212 -2.15 11.28 -19.94
N TYR A 213 -3.40 10.95 -20.09
CA TYR A 213 -3.78 9.74 -20.79
C TYR A 213 -3.64 10.03 -22.28
N SER A 214 -2.46 9.79 -22.82
CA SER A 214 -2.24 9.91 -24.25
C SER A 214 -2.96 8.76 -24.95
N GLY A 215 -4.02 9.05 -25.64
CA GLY A 215 -4.62 8.14 -26.61
C GLY A 215 -3.81 8.14 -27.87
#